data_f352c61dbc999c79d35da6a4d0e7f370
#
_entry.id   f352c61dbc999c79d35da6a4d0e7f370
#
_cell.length_a   1.000
_cell.length_b   1.000
_cell.length_c   1.000
_cell.angle_alpha   90.00
_cell.angle_beta   90.00
_cell.angle_gamma   90.00
#
_symmetry.space_group_name_H-M   'P 1'
#
loop_
_entity.id
_entity.type
_entity.pdbx_description
1 polymer ?
#
loop_
_entity_poly.entity_id
_entity_poly.type
_entity_poly.pdbx_seq_one_letter_code
_entity_poly.pdbx_strand_id
1 'polypeptide(L)'
;MIKTPIQPPTRQDLLIFQGLQRALVEKKAFVKIDFKALNKIGSPFFNPWENVVPLLTILVLSLATMIVDNLMTGTIVLTVLILGYAFLMPFLLEPFMQNRVVKRIVPRIEKFLIAWRYGGFFLFFNADARVLCTAPQGDWRVFAESYFPDLIPADKTDDGQ
;
A
#
# COMPACT_ATOMS: atom_id res chain seq x y z
N MET A 1 -20.91 0.06 7.08
CA MET A 1 -19.76 0.98 7.29
C MET A 1 -19.69 1.34 8.76
N ILE A 2 -18.84 0.69 9.53
CA ILE A 2 -18.69 0.97 10.96
C ILE A 2 -17.73 2.15 11.09
N LYS A 3 -18.29 3.35 11.27
CA LYS A 3 -17.53 4.55 11.64
C LYS A 3 -17.31 4.57 13.16
N THR A 4 -16.54 3.63 13.67
CA THR A 4 -16.02 3.82 15.04
C THR A 4 -14.94 4.90 14.97
N PRO A 5 -14.99 5.94 15.82
CA PRO A 5 -13.96 6.98 15.84
C PRO A 5 -12.60 6.33 16.11
N ILE A 6 -11.59 6.80 15.39
CA ILE A 6 -10.21 6.35 15.60
C ILE A 6 -9.80 6.93 16.96
N GLN A 7 -9.61 6.07 17.95
CA GLN A 7 -8.99 6.50 19.20
C GLN A 7 -7.58 7.04 18.88
N PRO A 8 -7.20 8.17 19.48
CA PRO A 8 -5.84 8.68 19.33
C PRO A 8 -4.85 7.61 19.79
N PRO A 9 -3.71 7.47 19.11
CA PRO A 9 -2.69 6.51 19.49
C PRO A 9 -2.18 6.80 20.90
N THR A 10 -2.06 5.76 21.71
CA THR A 10 -1.47 5.87 23.04
C THR A 10 0.04 6.11 22.93
N ARG A 11 0.69 6.58 24.01
CA ARG A 11 2.14 6.71 24.05
C ARG A 11 2.85 5.39 23.77
N GLN A 12 2.33 4.31 24.32
CA GLN A 12 2.85 2.97 24.08
C GLN A 12 2.74 2.58 22.60
N ASP A 13 1.61 2.88 21.94
CA ASP A 13 1.44 2.66 20.50
C ASP A 13 2.50 3.38 19.68
N LEU A 14 2.88 4.59 20.10
CA LEU A 14 3.93 5.35 19.41
C LEU A 14 5.30 4.67 19.53
N LEU A 15 5.66 4.19 20.72
CA LEU A 15 6.93 3.49 20.94
C LEU A 15 7.01 2.18 20.15
N ILE A 16 5.95 1.37 20.20
CA ILE A 16 5.86 0.12 19.43
C ILE A 16 5.95 0.40 17.93
N PHE A 17 5.24 1.44 17.46
CA PHE A 17 5.28 1.85 16.07
C PHE A 17 6.67 2.32 15.62
N GLN A 18 7.40 3.05 16.47
CA GLN A 18 8.79 3.42 16.20
C GLN A 18 9.69 2.19 16.07
N GLY A 19 9.51 1.18 16.92
CA GLY A 19 10.18 -0.12 16.80
C GLY A 19 9.90 -0.79 15.46
N LEU A 20 8.62 -0.84 15.05
CA LEU A 20 8.21 -1.37 13.76
C LEU A 20 8.80 -0.57 12.58
N GLN A 21 8.83 0.76 12.67
CA GLN A 21 9.48 1.60 11.65
C GLN A 21 10.96 1.28 11.49
N ARG A 22 11.69 1.11 12.61
CA ARG A 22 13.11 0.69 12.58
C ARG A 22 13.27 -0.68 11.94
N ALA A 23 12.42 -1.65 12.31
CA ALA A 23 12.43 -2.98 11.71
C ALA A 23 12.21 -2.95 10.18
N LEU A 24 11.35 -2.06 9.70
CA LEU A 24 11.11 -1.85 8.26
C LEU A 24 12.32 -1.21 7.56
N VAL A 25 12.97 -0.23 8.19
CA VAL A 25 14.18 0.44 7.66
C VAL A 25 15.35 -0.54 7.62
N GLU A 26 15.53 -1.33 8.67
CA GLU A 26 16.57 -2.37 8.77
C GLU A 26 16.26 -3.62 7.93
N LYS A 27 15.13 -3.62 7.21
CA LYS A 27 14.67 -4.75 6.40
C LYS A 27 14.47 -6.05 7.20
N LYS A 28 14.26 -5.96 8.50
CA LYS A 28 13.86 -7.10 9.36
C LYS A 28 12.39 -7.46 9.20
N ALA A 29 11.58 -6.47 8.85
CA ALA A 29 10.19 -6.64 8.45
C ALA A 29 9.94 -6.01 7.08
N PHE A 30 8.90 -6.44 6.40
CA PHE A 30 8.41 -5.78 5.20
C PHE A 30 6.88 -5.78 5.15
N VAL A 31 6.37 -4.76 4.48
CA VAL A 31 4.93 -4.58 4.26
C VAL A 31 4.62 -5.03 2.84
N LYS A 32 3.64 -5.90 2.68
CA LYS A 32 3.02 -6.21 1.40
C LYS A 32 1.58 -5.70 1.40
N ILE A 33 1.11 -5.28 0.25
CA ILE A 33 -0.27 -4.81 0.09
C ILE A 33 -1.05 -5.74 -0.83
N ASP A 34 -2.35 -5.87 -0.57
CA ASP A 34 -3.29 -6.45 -1.53
C ASP A 34 -3.74 -5.35 -2.51
N PHE A 35 -3.13 -5.36 -3.70
CA PHE A 35 -3.46 -4.43 -4.77
C PHE A 35 -4.96 -4.43 -5.09
N LYS A 36 -5.59 -5.63 -5.17
CA LYS A 36 -7.00 -5.75 -5.52
C LYS A 36 -7.91 -5.17 -4.46
N ALA A 37 -7.55 -5.32 -3.18
CA ALA A 37 -8.31 -4.75 -2.08
C ALA A 37 -8.19 -3.22 -2.01
N LEU A 38 -6.99 -2.68 -2.26
CA LEU A 38 -6.71 -1.26 -2.12
C LEU A 38 -7.05 -0.43 -3.37
N ASN A 39 -7.04 -1.02 -4.55
CA ASN A 39 -7.41 -0.35 -5.80
C ASN A 39 -8.93 -0.44 -6.09
N LYS A 40 -9.76 -0.31 -5.06
CA LYS A 40 -11.22 -0.23 -5.18
C LYS A 40 -11.71 1.17 -4.89
N ILE A 41 -12.80 1.56 -5.57
CA ILE A 41 -13.53 2.79 -5.28
C ILE A 41 -13.95 2.78 -3.81
N GLY A 42 -13.64 3.86 -3.09
CA GLY A 42 -13.88 3.99 -1.65
C GLY A 42 -12.68 3.64 -0.77
N SER A 43 -11.59 3.11 -1.34
CA SER A 43 -10.32 2.96 -0.63
C SER A 43 -9.66 4.34 -0.44
N PRO A 44 -9.09 4.64 0.76
CA PRO A 44 -8.33 5.87 0.99
C PRO A 44 -7.03 5.96 0.15
N PHE A 45 -6.65 4.86 -0.50
CA PHE A 45 -5.46 4.74 -1.33
C PHE A 45 -5.77 4.70 -2.82
N PHE A 46 -7.06 4.61 -3.19
CA PHE A 46 -7.49 4.61 -4.57
C PHE A 46 -7.20 5.96 -5.23
N ASN A 47 -6.53 5.90 -6.36
CA ASN A 47 -6.29 7.07 -7.19
C ASN A 47 -6.85 6.80 -8.59
N PRO A 48 -7.99 7.43 -8.97
CA PRO A 48 -8.62 7.20 -10.25
C PRO A 48 -7.70 7.54 -11.43
N TRP A 49 -6.81 8.52 -11.27
CA TRP A 49 -5.90 8.94 -12.33
C TRP A 49 -4.92 7.84 -12.77
N GLU A 50 -4.56 6.93 -11.89
CA GLU A 50 -3.68 5.79 -12.22
C GLU A 50 -4.33 4.81 -13.20
N ASN A 51 -5.65 4.75 -13.20
CA ASN A 51 -6.41 3.93 -14.14
C ASN A 51 -6.86 4.72 -15.37
N VAL A 52 -7.22 6.01 -15.21
CA VAL A 52 -7.77 6.84 -16.27
C VAL A 52 -6.69 7.34 -17.23
N VAL A 53 -5.54 7.79 -16.72
CA VAL A 53 -4.47 8.37 -17.57
C VAL A 53 -3.97 7.39 -18.62
N PRO A 54 -3.63 6.13 -18.31
CA PRO A 54 -3.20 5.19 -19.34
C PRO A 54 -4.27 4.91 -20.40
N LEU A 55 -5.54 4.78 -19.98
CA LEU A 55 -6.65 4.57 -20.92
C LEU A 55 -6.85 5.77 -21.85
N LEU A 56 -6.76 6.98 -21.30
CA LEU A 56 -6.85 8.21 -22.08
C LEU A 56 -5.69 8.29 -23.07
N THR A 57 -4.47 7.92 -22.68
CA THR A 57 -3.29 7.89 -23.55
C THR A 57 -3.50 6.91 -24.70
N ILE A 58 -4.00 5.72 -24.44
CA ILE A 58 -4.32 4.73 -25.47
C ILE A 58 -5.35 5.29 -26.46
N LEU A 59 -6.40 5.93 -25.94
CA LEU A 59 -7.44 6.53 -26.78
C LEU A 59 -6.87 7.63 -27.69
N VAL A 60 -6.07 8.55 -27.15
CA VAL A 60 -5.46 9.64 -27.91
C VAL A 60 -4.53 9.10 -28.99
N LEU A 61 -3.68 8.12 -28.66
CA LEU A 61 -2.77 7.49 -29.62
C LEU A 61 -3.52 6.81 -30.76
N SER A 62 -4.59 6.06 -30.45
CA SER A 62 -5.37 5.38 -31.49
C SER A 62 -6.12 6.35 -32.38
N LEU A 63 -6.67 7.45 -31.82
CA LEU A 63 -7.30 8.50 -32.61
C LEU A 63 -6.28 9.21 -33.52
N ALA A 64 -5.10 9.52 -33.01
CA ALA A 64 -4.03 10.10 -33.82
C ALA A 64 -3.66 9.19 -35.01
N THR A 65 -3.54 7.89 -34.77
CA THR A 65 -3.26 6.90 -35.82
C THR A 65 -4.39 6.83 -36.86
N MET A 66 -5.65 6.90 -36.42
CA MET A 66 -6.81 6.94 -37.33
C MET A 66 -6.77 8.16 -38.25
N ILE A 67 -6.32 9.32 -37.75
CA ILE A 67 -6.26 10.56 -38.54
C ILE A 67 -5.08 10.54 -39.51
N VAL A 68 -3.93 10.02 -39.09
CA VAL A 68 -2.69 10.05 -39.88
C VAL A 68 -2.68 8.96 -40.95
N ASP A 69 -3.06 7.74 -40.59
CA ASP A 69 -3.04 6.59 -41.50
C ASP A 69 -4.42 6.32 -42.09
N ASN A 70 -5.21 5.55 -41.35
CA ASN A 70 -6.59 5.19 -41.72
C ASN A 70 -7.32 4.57 -40.53
N LEU A 71 -8.66 4.47 -40.67
CA LEU A 71 -9.54 3.90 -39.65
C LEU A 71 -9.15 2.46 -39.25
N MET A 72 -8.73 1.65 -40.21
CA MET A 72 -8.41 0.24 -39.96
C MET A 72 -7.17 0.11 -39.09
N THR A 73 -6.10 0.84 -39.42
CA THR A 73 -4.84 0.86 -38.63
C THR A 73 -5.09 1.35 -37.21
N GLY A 74 -5.84 2.44 -37.05
CA GLY A 74 -6.16 2.98 -35.72
C GLY A 74 -6.97 2.02 -34.86
N THR A 75 -7.90 1.26 -35.48
CA THR A 75 -8.69 0.23 -34.77
C THR A 75 -7.80 -0.93 -34.30
N ILE A 76 -6.87 -1.38 -35.13
CA ILE A 76 -5.91 -2.42 -34.77
C ILE A 76 -5.03 -1.94 -33.61
N VAL A 77 -4.49 -0.73 -33.67
CA VAL A 77 -3.69 -0.13 -32.62
C VAL A 77 -4.47 -0.06 -31.31
N LEU A 78 -5.71 0.43 -31.36
CA LEU A 78 -6.58 0.49 -30.19
C LEU A 78 -6.77 -0.89 -29.54
N THR A 79 -7.08 -1.89 -30.36
CA THR A 79 -7.31 -3.27 -29.87
C THR A 79 -6.05 -3.83 -29.22
N VAL A 80 -4.91 -3.72 -29.86
CA VAL A 80 -3.63 -4.22 -29.33
C VAL A 80 -3.25 -3.51 -28.04
N LEU A 81 -3.40 -2.18 -27.98
CA LEU A 81 -3.06 -1.40 -26.79
C LEU A 81 -4.01 -1.68 -25.61
N ILE A 82 -5.33 -1.88 -25.86
CA ILE A 82 -6.28 -2.25 -24.81
C ILE A 82 -5.97 -3.64 -24.26
N LEU A 83 -5.69 -4.61 -25.13
CA LEU A 83 -5.29 -5.95 -24.70
C LEU A 83 -3.98 -5.89 -23.90
N GLY A 84 -2.98 -5.19 -24.40
CA GLY A 84 -1.72 -4.96 -23.67
C GLY A 84 -1.95 -4.32 -22.29
N TYR A 85 -2.80 -3.30 -22.22
CA TYR A 85 -3.17 -2.66 -20.97
C TYR A 85 -3.80 -3.64 -19.98
N ALA A 86 -4.77 -4.45 -20.44
CA ALA A 86 -5.48 -5.39 -19.58
C ALA A 86 -4.53 -6.44 -18.95
N PHE A 87 -3.53 -6.89 -19.69
CA PHE A 87 -2.58 -7.90 -19.23
C PHE A 87 -1.39 -7.32 -18.45
N LEU A 88 -0.83 -6.21 -18.90
CA LEU A 88 0.39 -5.63 -18.31
C LEU A 88 0.12 -4.72 -17.12
N MET A 89 -1.06 -4.07 -17.08
CA MET A 89 -1.34 -3.03 -16.09
C MET A 89 -1.32 -3.53 -14.63
N PRO A 90 -1.88 -4.69 -14.27
CA PRO A 90 -1.76 -5.23 -12.92
C PRO A 90 -0.30 -5.42 -12.50
N PHE A 91 0.54 -5.91 -13.42
CA PHE A 91 1.96 -6.15 -13.18
C PHE A 91 2.76 -4.87 -12.96
N LEU A 92 2.42 -3.80 -13.66
CA LEU A 92 3.11 -2.51 -13.57
C LEU A 92 2.61 -1.69 -12.38
N LEU A 93 1.30 -1.66 -12.14
CA LEU A 93 0.71 -0.84 -11.07
C LEU A 93 0.98 -1.38 -9.67
N GLU A 94 1.08 -2.69 -9.50
CA GLU A 94 1.29 -3.30 -8.18
C GLU A 94 2.55 -2.77 -7.49
N PRO A 95 3.76 -2.78 -8.09
CA PRO A 95 4.97 -2.28 -7.45
C PRO A 95 4.95 -0.75 -7.23
N PHE A 96 4.35 0.00 -8.17
CA PHE A 96 4.21 1.45 -8.00
C PHE A 96 3.30 1.80 -6.82
N MET A 97 2.14 1.15 -6.75
CA MET A 97 1.20 1.36 -5.67
C MET A 97 1.77 0.92 -4.33
N GLN A 98 2.44 -0.24 -4.28
CA GLN A 98 3.11 -0.72 -3.08
C GLN A 98 4.11 0.30 -2.55
N ASN A 99 5.01 0.78 -3.38
CA ASN A 99 6.04 1.73 -2.99
C ASN A 99 5.44 3.06 -2.51
N ARG A 100 4.42 3.56 -3.23
CA ARG A 100 3.70 4.80 -2.86
C ARG A 100 2.95 4.66 -1.54
N VAL A 101 2.22 3.57 -1.36
CA VAL A 101 1.39 3.32 -0.17
C VAL A 101 2.29 3.15 1.05
N VAL A 102 3.33 2.33 0.96
CA VAL A 102 4.30 2.11 2.03
C VAL A 102 4.97 3.43 2.43
N LYS A 103 5.48 4.21 1.47
CA LYS A 103 6.08 5.54 1.73
C LYS A 103 5.11 6.53 2.37
N ARG A 104 3.81 6.41 2.14
CA ARG A 104 2.80 7.30 2.71
C ARG A 104 2.34 6.89 4.12
N ILE A 105 2.37 5.59 4.42
CA ILE A 105 1.83 5.01 5.66
C ILE A 105 2.92 4.92 6.74
N VAL A 106 4.09 4.41 6.37
CA VAL A 106 5.18 4.13 7.33
C VAL A 106 5.63 5.36 8.13
N PRO A 107 5.67 6.60 7.60
CA PRO A 107 6.12 7.75 8.37
C PRO A 107 5.14 8.24 9.45
N ARG A 108 3.86 7.88 9.39
CA ARG A 108 2.82 8.44 10.27
C ARG A 108 1.91 7.37 10.84
N ILE A 109 1.91 7.22 12.16
CA ILE A 109 1.06 6.23 12.86
C ILE A 109 -0.42 6.41 12.56
N GLU A 110 -0.93 7.64 12.45
CA GLU A 110 -2.34 7.90 12.15
C GLU A 110 -2.75 7.30 10.80
N LYS A 111 -1.90 7.49 9.78
CA LYS A 111 -2.13 6.92 8.45
C LYS A 111 -2.00 5.41 8.45
N PHE A 112 -1.05 4.88 9.24
CA PHE A 112 -0.89 3.46 9.43
C PHE A 112 -2.13 2.84 10.07
N LEU A 113 -2.67 3.44 11.14
CA LEU A 113 -3.87 2.93 11.82
C LEU A 113 -5.10 2.97 10.91
N ILE A 114 -5.27 4.03 10.11
CA ILE A 114 -6.35 4.11 9.10
C ILE A 114 -6.20 2.98 8.10
N ALA A 115 -4.99 2.78 7.59
CA ALA A 115 -4.66 1.74 6.63
C ALA A 115 -4.90 0.35 7.20
N TRP A 116 -4.41 0.11 8.43
CA TRP A 116 -4.57 -1.16 9.13
C TRP A 116 -6.05 -1.53 9.30
N ARG A 117 -6.86 -0.58 9.74
CA ARG A 117 -8.32 -0.78 9.90
C ARG A 117 -9.04 -1.03 8.58
N TYR A 118 -8.59 -0.39 7.50
CA TYR A 118 -9.16 -0.61 6.18
C TYR A 118 -8.88 -2.04 5.69
N GLY A 119 -7.72 -2.59 6.03
CA GLY A 119 -7.28 -3.91 5.61
C GLY A 119 -6.48 -3.91 4.31
N GLY A 120 -6.13 -5.11 3.85
CA GLY A 120 -5.32 -5.27 2.64
C GLY A 120 -3.83 -5.01 2.85
N PHE A 121 -3.37 -5.09 4.10
CA PHE A 121 -1.96 -4.97 4.49
C PHE A 121 -1.50 -6.25 5.17
N PHE A 122 -0.27 -6.63 4.86
CA PHE A 122 0.41 -7.78 5.44
C PHE A 122 1.77 -7.35 5.94
N LEU A 123 2.05 -7.63 7.21
CA LEU A 123 3.38 -7.51 7.80
C LEU A 123 4.05 -8.88 7.80
N PHE A 124 5.25 -8.95 7.26
CA PHE A 124 6.05 -10.17 7.24
C PHE A 124 7.31 -9.97 8.05
N PHE A 125 7.71 -11.05 8.74
CA PHE A 125 9.01 -11.13 9.36
C PHE A 125 10.02 -11.67 8.35
N ASN A 126 11.11 -10.95 8.12
CA ASN A 126 12.05 -11.30 7.05
C ASN A 126 12.83 -12.60 7.30
N ALA A 127 13.07 -12.95 8.57
CA ALA A 127 13.78 -14.17 8.90
C ALA A 127 12.90 -15.44 8.72
N ASP A 128 11.56 -15.29 8.82
CA ASP A 128 10.61 -16.37 8.56
C ASP A 128 9.37 -15.83 7.84
N ALA A 129 9.28 -16.09 6.56
CA ALA A 129 8.17 -15.67 5.72
C ALA A 129 6.81 -16.30 6.11
N ARG A 130 6.80 -17.32 6.98
CA ARG A 130 5.58 -17.93 7.51
C ARG A 130 4.94 -17.08 8.60
N VAL A 131 5.74 -16.21 9.21
CA VAL A 131 5.26 -15.26 10.23
C VAL A 131 4.64 -14.07 9.55
N LEU A 132 3.31 -14.04 9.62
CA LEU A 132 2.46 -13.10 8.91
C LEU A 132 1.45 -12.48 9.86
N CYS A 133 1.37 -11.15 9.87
CA CYS A 133 0.30 -10.42 10.53
C CYS A 133 -0.56 -9.70 9.49
N THR A 134 -1.84 -10.07 9.44
CA THR A 134 -2.79 -9.61 8.41
C THR A 134 -3.74 -8.56 8.97
N ALA A 135 -3.80 -7.41 8.34
CA ALA A 135 -4.79 -6.38 8.64
C ALA A 135 -6.17 -6.77 8.05
N PRO A 136 -7.27 -6.46 8.75
CA PRO A 136 -7.38 -5.82 10.05
C PRO A 136 -7.41 -6.79 11.24
N GLN A 137 -7.42 -8.12 11.01
CA GLN A 137 -7.64 -9.14 12.04
C GLN A 137 -6.45 -9.33 12.98
N GLY A 138 -5.23 -9.16 12.44
CA GLY A 138 -4.00 -9.31 13.22
C GLY A 138 -3.74 -8.07 14.10
N ASP A 139 -3.10 -8.28 15.24
CA ASP A 139 -2.61 -7.18 16.07
C ASP A 139 -1.14 -6.88 15.74
N TRP A 140 -0.92 -5.75 15.08
CA TRP A 140 0.41 -5.28 14.70
C TRP A 140 1.29 -4.96 15.91
N ARG A 141 0.69 -4.63 17.09
CA ARG A 141 1.43 -4.38 18.33
C ARG A 141 2.06 -5.65 18.84
N VAL A 142 1.24 -6.68 19.01
CA VAL A 142 1.71 -8.02 19.42
C VAL A 142 2.77 -8.54 18.46
N PHE A 143 2.58 -8.33 17.16
CA PHE A 143 3.58 -8.70 16.16
C PHE A 143 4.90 -7.94 16.37
N ALA A 144 4.86 -6.63 16.56
CA ALA A 144 6.05 -5.82 16.77
C ALA A 144 6.77 -6.16 18.08
N GLU A 145 6.03 -6.34 19.18
CA GLU A 145 6.59 -6.72 20.49
C GLU A 145 7.21 -8.12 20.50
N SER A 146 6.59 -9.06 19.79
CA SER A 146 7.07 -10.46 19.75
C SER A 146 8.34 -10.62 18.91
N TYR A 147 8.46 -9.89 17.81
CA TYR A 147 9.54 -10.11 16.83
C TYR A 147 10.61 -9.00 16.85
N PHE A 148 10.33 -7.84 17.44
CA PHE A 148 11.24 -6.70 17.44
C PHE A 148 11.36 -6.00 18.82
N PRO A 149 11.42 -6.73 19.94
CA PRO A 149 11.46 -6.12 21.26
C PRO A 149 12.67 -5.19 21.42
N ASP A 150 13.81 -5.57 20.85
CA ASP A 150 15.06 -4.81 20.93
C ASP A 150 15.04 -3.47 20.17
N LEU A 151 14.09 -3.29 19.25
CA LEU A 151 13.96 -2.09 18.43
C LEU A 151 12.94 -1.09 19.02
N ILE A 152 12.14 -1.53 20.01
CA ILE A 152 11.17 -0.68 20.69
C ILE A 152 11.91 0.17 21.72
N PRO A 153 11.82 1.52 21.63
CA PRO A 153 12.46 2.38 22.61
C PRO A 153 11.89 2.14 24.01
N ALA A 154 12.76 2.04 25.02
CA ALA A 154 12.30 2.01 26.40
C ALA A 154 11.58 3.33 26.76
N ASP A 155 10.49 3.21 27.50
CA ASP A 155 9.79 4.40 28.00
C ASP A 155 10.62 5.06 29.09
N LYS A 156 11.30 6.17 28.76
CA LYS A 156 12.13 6.95 29.67
C LYS A 156 11.32 7.83 30.66
N THR A 157 10.23 7.32 31.19
CA THR A 157 9.37 8.13 32.06
C THR A 157 9.59 7.91 33.56
N ASP A 158 10.58 7.12 33.98
CA ASP A 158 10.74 6.79 35.40
C ASP A 158 12.06 7.26 36.07
N ASP A 159 12.83 8.10 35.40
CA ASP A 159 14.03 8.68 36.03
C ASP A 159 13.85 10.19 36.26
N GLY A 160 12.94 10.56 37.17
CA GLY A 160 12.74 11.99 37.43
C GLY A 160 11.90 12.30 38.67
N GLN A 161 12.28 11.82 39.83
CA GLN A 161 12.05 12.51 41.11
C GLN A 161 13.31 12.53 41.94
#